data_5ce20b3dc870666391e964dc4e35ee0f
#
_entry.id   5ce20b3dc870666391e964dc4e35ee0f
#
_cell.length_a   1.000
_cell.length_b   1.000
_cell.length_c   1.000
_cell.angle_alpha   90.00
_cell.angle_beta   90.00
_cell.angle_gamma   90.00
#
_symmetry.space_group_name_H-M   'P 1'
#
loop_
_entity.id
_entity.type
_entity.pdbx_description
1 polymer ?
#
loop_
_entity_poly.entity_id
_entity_poly.type
_entity_poly.pdbx_seq_one_letter_code
_entity_poly.pdbx_strand_id
1 'polypeptide(L)'
;EYISAIMLMGIFTFIFLDGEYLFVNMISLSTVESKTVAAQNYSLGISALGFVLCPILLNHLGKIAKAATTAITAVLSVGLIIIICNHISYTATLISGMLLFTLLGGIGSTAIYKALLLIKNKKHLAKTVGVSYMTGTLLQFINNNLISSLWAQAVVLTVFLFILAFLIIRMNSETFILPNEKPGESNNTDSKRIKDIGYVTICLIILVALITFIFSTLDNAVTLYHASGATDIGQSPRILLALSGLVAGFLFDIKERKYMSIIMYCVMILSTICLVIIQFSAPFLIGLTVFYLSAGFFAVFFTASFMEIAEYTKTPSLFAGLGRAVNNVTAAAITGGSLSLLSSNNNILIIIVELILFTAISIVMLIYTVKRNKITAEPKQTKTQEETKPNDEERLSIITDSYTLTQREAEVFKLLVTTDNDLQTIADEMYISKRTLERHITSIYKKTQAKSRIGLLTIFNSK
;
A
#
# COMPACT_ATOMS: atom_id res chain seq x y z
N GLU A 1 -12.84 -3.27 9.75
CA GLU A 1 -12.26 -3.18 8.40
C GLU A 1 -10.74 -2.99 8.42
N TYR A 2 -10.18 -2.00 9.15
CA TYR A 2 -8.71 -1.83 9.28
C TYR A 2 -8.05 -3.07 9.89
N ILE A 3 -8.61 -3.63 10.95
CA ILE A 3 -8.08 -4.85 11.60
C ILE A 3 -8.02 -5.99 10.59
N SER A 4 -9.05 -6.16 9.76
CA SER A 4 -9.09 -7.20 8.73
C SER A 4 -8.04 -6.99 7.64
N ALA A 5 -7.80 -5.73 7.23
CA ALA A 5 -6.72 -5.40 6.29
C ALA A 5 -5.34 -5.71 6.89
N ILE A 6 -5.13 -5.34 8.18
CA ILE A 6 -3.90 -5.65 8.92
C ILE A 6 -3.70 -7.16 9.02
N MET A 7 -4.74 -7.92 9.35
CA MET A 7 -4.65 -9.39 9.44
C MET A 7 -4.29 -10.02 8.10
N LEU A 8 -4.95 -9.63 6.99
CA LEU A 8 -4.64 -10.17 5.67
C LEU A 8 -3.18 -9.95 5.28
N MET A 9 -2.72 -8.71 5.37
CA MET A 9 -1.35 -8.37 4.99
C MET A 9 -0.32 -8.86 6.01
N GLY A 10 -0.64 -8.81 7.30
CA GLY A 10 0.26 -9.26 8.37
C GLY A 10 0.49 -10.77 8.33
N ILE A 11 -0.58 -11.58 8.19
CA ILE A 11 -0.46 -13.03 8.06
C ILE A 11 0.26 -13.39 6.76
N PHE A 12 -0.04 -12.70 5.65
CA PHE A 12 0.69 -12.91 4.41
C PHE A 12 2.19 -12.59 4.58
N THR A 13 2.54 -11.48 5.21
CA THR A 13 3.93 -11.09 5.48
C THR A 13 4.63 -12.14 6.34
N PHE A 14 3.96 -12.66 7.37
CA PHE A 14 4.47 -13.75 8.19
C PHE A 14 4.78 -14.99 7.34
N ILE A 15 3.80 -15.48 6.59
CA ILE A 15 3.93 -16.70 5.78
C ILE A 15 5.07 -16.56 4.75
N PHE A 16 5.19 -15.39 4.14
CA PHE A 16 6.20 -15.14 3.10
C PHE A 16 7.62 -15.11 3.69
N LEU A 17 7.82 -14.35 4.78
CA LEU A 17 9.13 -14.20 5.42
C LEU A 17 9.55 -15.45 6.21
N ASP A 18 8.60 -16.12 6.85
CA ASP A 18 8.90 -17.35 7.60
C ASP A 18 9.13 -18.54 6.67
N GLY A 19 8.38 -18.61 5.56
CA GLY A 19 8.63 -19.55 4.48
C GLY A 19 10.02 -19.38 3.86
N GLU A 20 10.47 -18.12 3.70
CA GLU A 20 11.83 -17.79 3.25
C GLU A 20 12.88 -18.29 4.25
N TYR A 21 12.71 -18.01 5.54
CA TYR A 21 13.59 -18.46 6.59
C TYR A 21 13.69 -19.99 6.64
N LEU A 22 12.56 -20.68 6.61
CA LEU A 22 12.50 -22.14 6.56
C LEU A 22 13.24 -22.69 5.32
N PHE A 23 12.98 -22.13 4.15
CA PHE A 23 13.62 -22.56 2.90
C PHE A 23 15.15 -22.37 2.94
N VAL A 24 15.63 -21.21 3.42
CA VAL A 24 17.07 -20.90 3.54
C VAL A 24 17.74 -21.89 4.49
N ASN A 25 17.14 -22.17 5.65
CA ASN A 25 17.68 -23.14 6.60
C ASN A 25 17.75 -24.55 6.00
N MET A 26 16.74 -24.99 5.25
CA MET A 26 16.74 -26.31 4.66
C MET A 26 17.71 -26.46 3.50
N ILE A 27 17.81 -25.45 2.61
CA ILE A 27 18.69 -25.54 1.46
C ILE A 27 20.16 -25.37 1.83
N SER A 28 20.46 -24.62 2.89
CA SER A 28 21.85 -24.46 3.40
C SER A 28 22.48 -25.77 3.87
N LEU A 29 21.67 -26.76 4.29
CA LEU A 29 22.14 -28.08 4.68
C LEU A 29 22.75 -28.87 3.51
N SER A 30 22.45 -28.51 2.26
CA SER A 30 22.86 -29.30 1.07
C SER A 30 23.81 -28.55 0.13
N THR A 31 24.20 -27.31 0.47
CA THR A 31 25.05 -26.52 -0.43
C THR A 31 25.89 -25.47 0.32
N VAL A 32 26.77 -24.79 -0.42
CA VAL A 32 27.63 -23.73 0.11
C VAL A 32 26.85 -22.40 0.24
N GLU A 33 27.36 -21.47 1.07
CA GLU A 33 26.68 -20.21 1.41
C GLU A 33 26.28 -19.38 0.17
N SER A 34 27.17 -19.24 -0.80
CA SER A 34 26.89 -18.46 -2.02
C SER A 34 25.77 -19.05 -2.87
N LYS A 35 25.69 -20.39 -2.93
CA LYS A 35 24.57 -21.09 -3.62
C LYS A 35 23.26 -20.99 -2.81
N THR A 36 23.34 -20.95 -1.48
CA THR A 36 22.19 -20.72 -0.60
C THR A 36 21.56 -19.36 -0.89
N VAL A 37 22.38 -18.28 -0.93
CA VAL A 37 21.92 -16.94 -1.28
C VAL A 37 21.32 -16.89 -2.68
N ALA A 38 21.97 -17.51 -3.67
CA ALA A 38 21.46 -17.57 -5.04
C ALA A 38 20.13 -18.32 -5.11
N ALA A 39 19.99 -19.46 -4.42
CA ALA A 39 18.75 -20.23 -4.35
C ALA A 39 17.61 -19.44 -3.72
N GLN A 40 17.87 -18.72 -2.62
CA GLN A 40 16.92 -17.80 -1.97
C GLN A 40 16.41 -16.77 -2.97
N ASN A 41 17.31 -15.98 -3.55
CA ASN A 41 16.93 -14.88 -4.43
C ASN A 41 16.20 -15.37 -5.69
N TYR A 42 16.64 -16.47 -6.32
CA TYR A 42 15.94 -16.99 -7.50
C TYR A 42 14.57 -17.54 -7.15
N SER A 43 14.41 -18.18 -5.98
CA SER A 43 13.10 -18.65 -5.51
C SER A 43 12.16 -17.48 -5.18
N LEU A 44 12.67 -16.41 -4.57
CA LEU A 44 11.91 -15.19 -4.35
C LEU A 44 11.60 -14.49 -5.68
N GLY A 45 12.55 -14.39 -6.60
CA GLY A 45 12.38 -13.75 -7.90
C GLY A 45 11.26 -14.38 -8.73
N ILE A 46 11.18 -15.69 -8.77
CA ILE A 46 10.13 -16.41 -9.51
C ILE A 46 8.73 -16.19 -8.90
N SER A 47 8.64 -15.79 -7.63
CA SER A 47 7.37 -15.40 -7.00
C SER A 47 6.64 -14.27 -7.73
N ALA A 48 7.38 -13.44 -8.47
CA ALA A 48 6.82 -12.36 -9.28
C ALA A 48 5.83 -12.89 -10.33
N LEU A 49 6.03 -14.11 -10.84
CA LEU A 49 5.05 -14.76 -11.71
C LEU A 49 3.70 -14.91 -10.99
N GLY A 50 3.72 -15.32 -9.74
CA GLY A 50 2.51 -15.41 -8.91
C GLY A 50 1.85 -14.04 -8.69
N PHE A 51 2.65 -13.02 -8.34
CA PHE A 51 2.13 -11.66 -8.13
C PHE A 51 1.52 -11.04 -9.39
N VAL A 52 2.01 -11.37 -10.57
CA VAL A 52 1.55 -10.81 -11.85
C VAL A 52 0.46 -11.66 -12.50
N LEU A 53 0.67 -12.98 -12.64
CA LEU A 53 -0.26 -13.84 -13.37
C LEU A 53 -1.54 -14.14 -12.59
N CYS A 54 -1.45 -14.31 -11.27
CA CYS A 54 -2.61 -14.65 -10.47
C CYS A 54 -3.74 -13.59 -10.54
N PRO A 55 -3.48 -12.28 -10.37
CA PRO A 55 -4.52 -11.26 -10.55
C PRO A 55 -5.14 -11.27 -11.95
N ILE A 56 -4.34 -11.48 -12.99
CA ILE A 56 -4.82 -11.53 -14.37
C ILE A 56 -5.77 -12.72 -14.56
N LEU A 57 -5.36 -13.90 -14.12
CA LEU A 57 -6.15 -15.12 -14.23
C LEU A 57 -7.44 -15.04 -13.39
N LEU A 58 -7.33 -14.58 -12.15
CA LEU A 58 -8.47 -14.48 -11.23
C LEU A 58 -9.53 -13.48 -11.73
N ASN A 59 -9.16 -12.44 -12.46
CA ASN A 59 -10.13 -11.48 -12.99
C ASN A 59 -11.14 -12.12 -13.95
N HIS A 60 -10.76 -13.21 -14.61
CA HIS A 60 -11.64 -13.95 -15.55
C HIS A 60 -12.47 -15.06 -14.87
N LEU A 61 -12.25 -15.33 -13.58
CA LEU A 61 -12.91 -16.41 -12.86
C LEU A 61 -14.13 -15.90 -12.07
N GLY A 62 -15.16 -16.73 -11.99
CA GLY A 62 -16.31 -16.52 -11.10
C GLY A 62 -15.93 -16.74 -9.61
N LYS A 63 -16.82 -16.35 -8.70
CA LYS A 63 -16.58 -16.38 -7.23
C LYS A 63 -16.19 -17.76 -6.71
N ILE A 64 -16.93 -18.81 -7.12
CA ILE A 64 -16.67 -20.19 -6.69
C ILE A 64 -15.29 -20.65 -7.18
N ALA A 65 -14.95 -20.34 -8.44
CA ALA A 65 -13.66 -20.70 -9.01
C ALA A 65 -12.51 -19.96 -8.30
N LYS A 66 -12.67 -18.68 -7.94
CA LYS A 66 -11.68 -17.94 -7.12
C LYS A 66 -11.45 -18.59 -5.76
N ALA A 67 -12.53 -18.98 -5.07
CA ALA A 67 -12.42 -19.65 -3.78
C ALA A 67 -11.74 -21.02 -3.92
N ALA A 68 -12.14 -21.81 -4.92
CA ALA A 68 -11.51 -23.10 -5.20
C ALA A 68 -10.02 -22.97 -5.55
N THR A 69 -9.65 -22.02 -6.40
CA THR A 69 -8.25 -21.72 -6.73
C THR A 69 -7.45 -21.38 -5.47
N THR A 70 -7.97 -20.51 -4.60
CA THR A 70 -7.29 -20.14 -3.34
C THR A 70 -7.09 -21.36 -2.44
N ALA A 71 -8.12 -22.21 -2.29
CA ALA A 71 -8.03 -23.43 -1.47
C ALA A 71 -7.02 -24.44 -2.05
N ILE A 72 -7.06 -24.68 -3.36
CA ILE A 72 -6.11 -25.57 -4.05
C ILE A 72 -4.68 -25.05 -3.90
N THR A 73 -4.47 -23.75 -4.09
CA THR A 73 -3.15 -23.12 -3.92
C THR A 73 -2.61 -23.31 -2.50
N ALA A 74 -3.47 -23.15 -1.48
CA ALA A 74 -3.05 -23.39 -0.09
C ALA A 74 -2.66 -24.85 0.15
N VAL A 75 -3.46 -25.82 -0.33
CA VAL A 75 -3.15 -27.25 -0.18
C VAL A 75 -1.85 -27.64 -0.89
N LEU A 76 -1.64 -27.15 -2.12
CA LEU A 76 -0.39 -27.40 -2.87
C LEU A 76 0.81 -26.79 -2.15
N SER A 77 0.67 -25.58 -1.58
CA SER A 77 1.75 -24.96 -0.80
C SER A 77 2.15 -25.79 0.42
N VAL A 78 1.18 -26.42 1.10
CA VAL A 78 1.47 -27.35 2.21
C VAL A 78 2.28 -28.54 1.73
N GLY A 79 1.91 -29.15 0.61
CA GLY A 79 2.67 -30.25 0.02
C GLY A 79 4.13 -29.85 -0.28
N LEU A 80 4.36 -28.64 -0.81
CA LEU A 80 5.69 -28.10 -1.08
C LEU A 80 6.48 -27.84 0.20
N ILE A 81 5.85 -27.32 1.26
CA ILE A 81 6.48 -27.14 2.58
C ILE A 81 6.96 -28.48 3.14
N ILE A 82 6.14 -29.54 3.04
CA ILE A 82 6.50 -30.86 3.47
C ILE A 82 7.72 -31.39 2.69
N ILE A 83 7.79 -31.22 1.37
CA ILE A 83 8.92 -31.62 0.54
C ILE A 83 10.19 -30.86 0.95
N ILE A 84 10.10 -29.55 1.21
CA ILE A 84 11.21 -28.73 1.69
C ILE A 84 11.73 -29.27 3.03
N CYS A 85 10.84 -29.53 3.99
CA CYS A 85 11.21 -30.00 5.32
C CYS A 85 11.84 -31.42 5.30
N ASN A 86 11.45 -32.29 4.35
CA ASN A 86 12.04 -33.61 4.20
C ASN A 86 13.46 -33.60 3.62
N HIS A 87 13.86 -32.49 3.00
CA HIS A 87 15.23 -32.26 2.53
C HIS A 87 15.82 -33.42 1.71
N ILE A 88 15.07 -33.91 0.70
CA ILE A 88 15.44 -35.10 -0.07
C ILE A 88 16.71 -34.87 -0.90
N SER A 89 16.81 -33.69 -1.56
CA SER A 89 17.99 -33.29 -2.35
C SER A 89 17.97 -31.78 -2.59
N TYR A 90 19.14 -31.19 -2.90
CA TYR A 90 19.26 -29.79 -3.28
C TYR A 90 18.26 -29.42 -4.39
N THR A 91 18.21 -30.20 -5.47
CA THR A 91 17.35 -29.93 -6.62
C THR A 91 15.86 -29.98 -6.25
N ALA A 92 15.44 -30.97 -5.46
CA ALA A 92 14.06 -31.11 -5.02
C ALA A 92 13.65 -29.92 -4.10
N THR A 93 14.52 -29.56 -3.16
CA THR A 93 14.30 -28.42 -2.26
C THR A 93 14.23 -27.09 -3.03
N LEU A 94 15.14 -26.88 -4.00
CA LEU A 94 15.16 -25.68 -4.85
C LEU A 94 13.88 -25.56 -5.69
N ILE A 95 13.50 -26.59 -6.41
CA ILE A 95 12.29 -26.58 -7.25
C ILE A 95 11.04 -26.39 -6.38
N SER A 96 10.96 -27.07 -5.24
CA SER A 96 9.84 -26.92 -4.31
C SER A 96 9.76 -25.48 -3.74
N GLY A 97 10.90 -24.88 -3.43
CA GLY A 97 10.98 -23.47 -3.03
C GLY A 97 10.49 -22.52 -4.12
N MET A 98 10.96 -22.69 -5.35
CA MET A 98 10.52 -21.87 -6.50
C MET A 98 9.01 -21.97 -6.73
N LEU A 99 8.45 -23.19 -6.67
CA LEU A 99 7.00 -23.39 -6.81
C LEU A 99 6.23 -22.80 -5.63
N LEU A 100 6.71 -23.01 -4.39
CA LEU A 100 6.10 -22.47 -3.19
C LEU A 100 6.00 -20.94 -3.27
N PHE A 101 7.10 -20.25 -3.57
CA PHE A 101 7.08 -18.79 -3.65
C PHE A 101 6.26 -18.28 -4.82
N THR A 102 6.14 -19.00 -5.92
CA THR A 102 5.19 -18.66 -7.01
C THR A 102 3.74 -18.72 -6.50
N LEU A 103 3.37 -19.77 -5.77
CA LEU A 103 2.03 -19.89 -5.18
C LEU A 103 1.77 -18.81 -4.11
N LEU A 104 2.74 -18.57 -3.23
CA LEU A 104 2.66 -17.52 -2.21
C LEU A 104 2.58 -16.12 -2.84
N GLY A 105 3.24 -15.87 -3.97
CA GLY A 105 3.09 -14.65 -4.74
C GLY A 105 1.64 -14.43 -5.20
N GLY A 106 0.96 -15.48 -5.66
CA GLY A 106 -0.45 -15.45 -6.05
C GLY A 106 -1.40 -15.17 -4.88
N ILE A 107 -1.21 -15.85 -3.75
CA ILE A 107 -1.97 -15.60 -2.51
C ILE A 107 -1.70 -14.16 -2.04
N GLY A 108 -0.44 -13.72 -2.08
CA GLY A 108 -0.01 -12.41 -1.63
C GLY A 108 -0.62 -11.26 -2.44
N SER A 109 -0.64 -11.38 -3.77
CA SER A 109 -1.30 -10.38 -4.62
C SER A 109 -2.78 -10.23 -4.28
N THR A 110 -3.47 -11.34 -4.03
CA THR A 110 -4.87 -11.36 -3.63
C THR A 110 -5.09 -10.76 -2.24
N ALA A 111 -4.22 -11.09 -1.28
CA ALA A 111 -4.29 -10.57 0.09
C ALA A 111 -4.07 -9.05 0.12
N ILE A 112 -3.04 -8.54 -0.57
CA ILE A 112 -2.74 -7.11 -0.65
C ILE A 112 -3.86 -6.34 -1.34
N TYR A 113 -4.40 -6.87 -2.44
CA TYR A 113 -5.52 -6.23 -3.14
C TYR A 113 -6.79 -6.18 -2.28
N LYS A 114 -7.15 -7.27 -1.61
CA LYS A 114 -8.29 -7.27 -0.69
C LYS A 114 -8.10 -6.33 0.49
N ALA A 115 -6.89 -6.26 1.03
CA ALA A 115 -6.56 -5.30 2.07
C ALA A 115 -6.72 -3.85 1.59
N LEU A 116 -6.28 -3.54 0.36
CA LEU A 116 -6.49 -2.23 -0.26
C LEU A 116 -7.97 -1.86 -0.33
N LEU A 117 -8.85 -2.80 -0.71
CA LEU A 117 -10.30 -2.57 -0.77
C LEU A 117 -10.92 -2.31 0.61
N LEU A 118 -10.40 -2.94 1.67
CA LEU A 118 -10.88 -2.77 3.04
C LEU A 118 -10.48 -1.43 3.68
N ILE A 119 -9.43 -0.78 3.18
CA ILE A 119 -8.98 0.51 3.68
C ILE A 119 -9.85 1.62 3.07
N LYS A 120 -10.99 1.94 3.71
CA LYS A 120 -11.91 2.99 3.25
C LYS A 120 -11.26 4.38 3.29
N ASN A 121 -10.65 4.74 4.42
CA ASN A 121 -9.96 6.02 4.56
C ASN A 121 -8.49 5.86 4.17
N LYS A 122 -8.17 6.27 2.96
CA LYS A 122 -6.82 6.16 2.37
C LYS A 122 -5.76 7.03 3.06
N LYS A 123 -6.15 7.95 3.94
CA LYS A 123 -5.22 8.74 4.77
C LYS A 123 -4.38 7.87 5.71
N HIS A 124 -4.85 6.65 6.02
CA HIS A 124 -4.18 5.69 6.89
C HIS A 124 -3.59 4.49 6.14
N LEU A 125 -3.33 4.63 4.82
CA LEU A 125 -2.85 3.54 3.99
C LEU A 125 -1.47 3.04 4.45
N ALA A 126 -0.49 3.94 4.56
CA ALA A 126 0.87 3.56 4.94
C ALA A 126 0.94 3.06 6.39
N LYS A 127 0.16 3.66 7.30
CA LYS A 127 0.02 3.17 8.68
C LYS A 127 -0.50 1.74 8.73
N THR A 128 -1.52 1.41 7.93
CA THR A 128 -2.05 0.05 7.86
C THR A 128 -1.01 -0.92 7.31
N VAL A 129 -0.27 -0.54 6.28
CA VAL A 129 0.85 -1.33 5.73
C VAL A 129 1.95 -1.55 6.78
N GLY A 130 2.36 -0.48 7.48
CA GLY A 130 3.41 -0.56 8.51
C GLY A 130 3.03 -1.44 9.69
N VAL A 131 1.80 -1.31 10.21
CA VAL A 131 1.29 -2.18 11.29
C VAL A 131 1.20 -3.63 10.81
N SER A 132 0.76 -3.87 9.57
CA SER A 132 0.71 -5.21 8.98
C SER A 132 2.11 -5.83 8.88
N TYR A 133 3.08 -5.04 8.42
CA TYR A 133 4.47 -5.49 8.29
C TYR A 133 5.07 -5.82 9.66
N MET A 134 4.88 -4.96 10.65
CA MET A 134 5.28 -5.23 12.03
C MET A 134 4.64 -6.52 12.55
N THR A 135 3.32 -6.70 12.38
CA THR A 135 2.61 -7.90 12.84
C THR A 135 3.20 -9.16 12.23
N GLY A 136 3.42 -9.19 10.91
CA GLY A 136 3.99 -10.35 10.23
C GLY A 136 5.43 -10.66 10.68
N THR A 137 6.26 -9.62 10.83
CA THR A 137 7.65 -9.78 11.28
C THR A 137 7.75 -10.21 12.75
N LEU A 138 6.85 -9.71 13.62
CA LEU A 138 6.78 -10.17 15.01
C LEU A 138 6.29 -11.62 15.12
N LEU A 139 5.32 -12.03 14.32
CA LEU A 139 4.88 -13.43 14.26
C LEU A 139 6.04 -14.34 13.84
N GLN A 140 6.82 -13.92 12.85
CA GLN A 140 8.04 -14.65 12.45
C GLN A 140 9.06 -14.74 13.58
N PHE A 141 9.31 -13.60 14.26
CA PHE A 141 10.22 -13.58 15.42
C PHE A 141 9.76 -14.54 16.51
N ILE A 142 8.46 -14.55 16.84
CA ILE A 142 7.87 -15.44 17.83
C ILE A 142 8.04 -16.92 17.39
N ASN A 143 7.69 -17.24 16.14
CA ASN A 143 7.81 -18.60 15.62
C ASN A 143 9.25 -19.12 15.69
N ASN A 144 10.23 -18.32 15.27
CA ASN A 144 11.63 -18.71 15.20
C ASN A 144 12.31 -18.81 16.58
N ASN A 145 11.85 -18.06 17.59
CA ASN A 145 12.49 -18.02 18.92
C ASN A 145 11.79 -18.90 19.97
N LEU A 146 10.48 -19.11 19.87
CA LEU A 146 9.74 -19.96 20.80
C LEU A 146 9.73 -21.43 20.38
N ILE A 147 9.93 -21.71 19.10
CA ILE A 147 9.84 -23.05 18.53
C ILE A 147 11.20 -23.43 17.95
N SER A 148 11.90 -24.35 18.62
CA SER A 148 13.23 -24.81 18.21
C SER A 148 13.24 -25.80 17.04
N SER A 149 12.13 -26.53 16.83
CA SER A 149 12.02 -27.50 15.77
C SER A 149 11.54 -26.90 14.46
N LEU A 150 12.32 -27.01 13.39
CA LEU A 150 11.93 -26.52 12.06
C LEU A 150 10.63 -27.19 11.56
N TRP A 151 10.39 -28.47 11.89
CA TRP A 151 9.12 -29.11 11.59
C TRP A 151 7.93 -28.48 12.33
N ALA A 152 8.10 -28.13 13.60
CA ALA A 152 7.04 -27.46 14.36
C ALA A 152 6.80 -26.04 13.83
N GLN A 153 7.84 -25.30 13.43
CA GLN A 153 7.72 -24.02 12.74
C GLN A 153 6.92 -24.16 11.42
N ALA A 154 7.21 -25.20 10.62
CA ALA A 154 6.49 -25.50 9.39
C ALA A 154 5.00 -25.83 9.63
N VAL A 155 4.67 -26.48 10.74
CA VAL A 155 3.26 -26.72 11.13
C VAL A 155 2.55 -25.41 11.43
N VAL A 156 3.18 -24.50 12.20
CA VAL A 156 2.60 -23.16 12.47
C VAL A 156 2.41 -22.39 11.17
N LEU A 157 3.40 -22.39 10.29
CA LEU A 157 3.33 -21.76 8.98
C LEU A 157 2.12 -22.27 8.17
N THR A 158 1.92 -23.59 8.17
CA THR A 158 0.79 -24.27 7.51
C THR A 158 -0.55 -23.84 8.08
N VAL A 159 -0.68 -23.75 9.41
CA VAL A 159 -1.92 -23.30 10.08
C VAL A 159 -2.26 -21.86 9.66
N PHE A 160 -1.28 -20.95 9.69
CA PHE A 160 -1.48 -19.58 9.26
C PHE A 160 -1.80 -19.46 7.77
N LEU A 161 -1.27 -20.34 6.92
CA LEU A 161 -1.62 -20.40 5.50
C LEU A 161 -3.10 -20.75 5.29
N PHE A 162 -3.64 -21.73 6.03
CA PHE A 162 -5.06 -22.05 5.99
C PHE A 162 -5.94 -20.92 6.55
N ILE A 163 -5.50 -20.25 7.63
CA ILE A 163 -6.18 -19.07 8.17
C ILE A 163 -6.23 -17.97 7.11
N LEU A 164 -5.12 -17.68 6.41
CA LEU A 164 -5.08 -16.69 5.35
C LEU A 164 -6.01 -17.06 4.20
N ALA A 165 -5.97 -18.30 3.72
CA ALA A 165 -6.86 -18.79 2.67
C ALA A 165 -8.34 -18.65 3.06
N PHE A 166 -8.69 -19.04 4.29
CA PHE A 166 -10.05 -18.88 4.83
C PHE A 166 -10.48 -17.41 4.86
N LEU A 167 -9.63 -16.50 5.35
CA LEU A 167 -9.91 -15.07 5.36
C LEU A 167 -10.11 -14.53 3.94
N ILE A 168 -9.25 -14.90 2.99
CA ILE A 168 -9.39 -14.52 1.59
C ILE A 168 -10.72 -15.00 1.01
N ILE A 169 -11.14 -16.23 1.29
CA ILE A 169 -12.39 -16.80 0.76
C ILE A 169 -13.62 -16.14 1.41
N ARG A 170 -13.59 -15.97 2.74
CA ARG A 170 -14.73 -15.44 3.50
C ARG A 170 -14.97 -13.95 3.26
N MET A 171 -13.91 -13.18 3.05
CA MET A 171 -14.02 -11.75 2.81
C MET A 171 -14.44 -11.50 1.35
N ASN A 172 -15.72 -11.73 1.07
CA ASN A 172 -16.33 -11.41 -0.21
C ASN A 172 -16.42 -9.89 -0.37
N SER A 173 -15.65 -9.36 -1.29
CA SER A 173 -15.61 -7.94 -1.64
C SER A 173 -16.76 -7.52 -2.56
N GLU A 174 -17.96 -8.08 -2.37
CA GLU A 174 -19.11 -7.79 -3.25
C GLU A 174 -19.64 -6.36 -3.13
N THR A 175 -19.27 -5.63 -2.08
CA THR A 175 -19.78 -4.29 -1.82
C THR A 175 -18.85 -3.17 -2.25
N PHE A 176 -17.68 -3.48 -2.78
CA PHE A 176 -16.74 -2.48 -3.30
C PHE A 176 -16.56 -2.62 -4.81
N ILE A 177 -17.60 -2.17 -5.53
CA ILE A 177 -17.41 -1.69 -6.89
C ILE A 177 -16.56 -0.42 -6.76
N LEU A 178 -15.27 -0.49 -7.10
CA LEU A 178 -14.57 0.71 -7.53
C LEU A 178 -15.50 1.37 -8.57
N PRO A 179 -15.73 2.68 -8.52
CA PRO A 179 -16.62 3.30 -9.47
C PRO A 179 -16.15 2.93 -10.88
N ASN A 180 -16.82 1.95 -11.47
CA ASN A 180 -16.65 1.68 -12.89
C ASN A 180 -17.13 2.95 -13.59
N GLU A 181 -16.20 3.68 -14.17
CA GLU A 181 -16.53 4.67 -15.17
C GLU A 181 -17.42 3.99 -16.20
N LYS A 182 -18.68 4.44 -16.30
CA LYS A 182 -19.51 4.13 -17.45
C LYS A 182 -18.71 4.51 -18.68
N PRO A 183 -18.64 3.68 -19.74
CA PRO A 183 -18.00 4.07 -20.98
C PRO A 183 -18.87 5.18 -21.63
N GLY A 184 -18.51 6.39 -21.35
CA GLY A 184 -19.19 7.58 -21.85
C GLY A 184 -18.20 8.73 -21.91
N GLU A 185 -17.84 9.11 -23.13
CA GLU A 185 -17.09 10.29 -23.54
C GLU A 185 -15.63 10.36 -23.06
N SER A 186 -14.76 9.80 -23.90
CA SER A 186 -13.31 9.99 -23.89
C SER A 186 -12.97 11.45 -24.16
N ASN A 187 -12.90 12.29 -23.13
CA ASN A 187 -12.37 13.63 -23.25
C ASN A 187 -10.81 13.55 -23.27
N ASN A 188 -10.17 14.45 -24.04
CA ASN A 188 -8.70 14.57 -24.14
C ASN A 188 -7.98 14.64 -22.78
N THR A 189 -8.66 15.07 -21.73
CA THR A 189 -8.19 15.15 -20.35
C THR A 189 -7.91 13.77 -19.77
N ASP A 190 -8.76 12.76 -20.04
CA ASP A 190 -8.58 11.39 -19.53
C ASP A 190 -7.38 10.70 -20.16
N SER A 191 -7.15 10.93 -21.45
CA SER A 191 -5.97 10.37 -22.15
C SER A 191 -4.65 10.90 -21.61
N LYS A 192 -4.58 12.19 -21.24
CA LYS A 192 -3.40 12.80 -20.62
C LYS A 192 -3.16 12.24 -19.21
N ARG A 193 -4.20 12.11 -18.42
CA ARG A 193 -4.14 11.56 -17.05
C ARG A 193 -3.67 10.10 -17.04
N ILE A 194 -4.17 9.26 -17.96
CA ILE A 194 -3.72 7.86 -18.10
C ILE A 194 -2.22 7.80 -18.42
N LYS A 195 -1.73 8.68 -19.31
CA LYS A 195 -0.30 8.76 -19.65
C LYS A 195 0.53 9.19 -18.42
N ASP A 196 0.09 10.18 -17.67
CA ASP A 196 0.80 10.68 -16.48
C ASP A 196 0.88 9.59 -15.39
N ILE A 197 -0.19 8.82 -15.16
CA ILE A 197 -0.19 7.65 -14.27
C ILE A 197 0.81 6.60 -14.75
N GLY A 198 0.84 6.30 -16.07
CA GLY A 198 1.81 5.39 -16.65
C GLY A 198 3.25 5.82 -16.41
N TYR A 199 3.57 7.09 -16.59
CA TYR A 199 4.91 7.64 -16.31
C TYR A 199 5.28 7.52 -14.83
N VAL A 200 4.38 7.86 -13.91
CA VAL A 200 4.64 7.74 -12.46
C VAL A 200 4.88 6.28 -12.08
N THR A 201 4.12 5.36 -12.67
CA THR A 201 4.29 3.93 -12.43
C THR A 201 5.66 3.44 -12.91
N ILE A 202 6.08 3.83 -14.11
CA ILE A 202 7.40 3.47 -14.65
C ILE A 202 8.51 4.04 -13.77
N CYS A 203 8.41 5.31 -13.38
CA CYS A 203 9.37 5.93 -12.45
C CYS A 203 9.43 5.19 -11.12
N LEU A 204 8.28 4.75 -10.57
CA LEU A 204 8.24 3.99 -9.33
C LEU A 204 8.88 2.60 -9.50
N ILE A 205 8.62 1.90 -10.61
CA ILE A 205 9.26 0.60 -10.90
C ILE A 205 10.78 0.76 -10.95
N ILE A 206 11.29 1.74 -11.70
CA ILE A 206 12.73 2.02 -11.79
C ILE A 206 13.29 2.38 -10.43
N LEU A 207 12.61 3.23 -9.67
CA LEU A 207 13.03 3.66 -8.33
C LEU A 207 13.14 2.48 -7.38
N VAL A 208 12.11 1.63 -7.31
CA VAL A 208 12.12 0.44 -6.45
C VAL A 208 13.20 -0.53 -6.88
N ALA A 209 13.43 -0.73 -8.18
CA ALA A 209 14.51 -1.57 -8.69
C ALA A 209 15.90 -1.05 -8.28
N LEU A 210 16.15 0.26 -8.41
CA LEU A 210 17.42 0.86 -8.00
C LEU A 210 17.66 0.77 -6.49
N ILE A 211 16.63 1.03 -5.68
CA ILE A 211 16.71 0.89 -4.22
C ILE A 211 16.93 -0.58 -3.83
N THR A 212 16.24 -1.51 -4.51
CA THR A 212 16.41 -2.95 -4.29
C THR A 212 17.86 -3.37 -4.53
N PHE A 213 18.56 -2.78 -5.47
CA PHE A 213 19.96 -3.12 -5.71
C PHE A 213 20.82 -2.95 -4.45
N ILE A 214 20.68 -1.81 -3.76
CA ILE A 214 21.41 -1.54 -2.52
C ILE A 214 20.95 -2.50 -1.41
N PHE A 215 19.65 -2.59 -1.16
CA PHE A 215 19.11 -3.41 -0.07
C PHE A 215 19.36 -4.90 -0.28
N SER A 216 19.25 -5.42 -1.51
CA SER A 216 19.52 -6.82 -1.78
C SER A 216 21.00 -7.17 -1.68
N THR A 217 21.91 -6.24 -2.01
CA THR A 217 23.35 -6.46 -1.80
C THR A 217 23.66 -6.59 -0.31
N LEU A 218 23.03 -5.75 0.53
CA LEU A 218 23.15 -5.86 1.98
C LEU A 218 22.53 -7.14 2.54
N ASP A 219 21.34 -7.50 2.05
CA ASP A 219 20.65 -8.72 2.45
C ASP A 219 21.47 -9.96 2.09
N ASN A 220 22.11 -9.98 0.90
CA ASN A 220 23.03 -11.03 0.49
C ASN A 220 24.22 -11.16 1.44
N ALA A 221 24.81 -10.03 1.89
CA ALA A 221 25.87 -10.05 2.86
C ALA A 221 25.40 -10.62 4.21
N VAL A 222 24.22 -10.23 4.68
CA VAL A 222 23.62 -10.72 5.92
C VAL A 222 23.30 -12.22 5.82
N THR A 223 22.76 -12.67 4.69
CA THR A 223 22.44 -14.10 4.47
C THR A 223 23.72 -14.96 4.39
N LEU A 224 24.80 -14.44 3.79
CA LEU A 224 26.10 -15.13 3.81
C LEU A 224 26.61 -15.34 5.24
N TYR A 225 26.53 -14.30 6.09
CA TYR A 225 26.89 -14.39 7.51
C TYR A 225 26.02 -15.39 8.28
N HIS A 226 24.72 -15.44 7.98
CA HIS A 226 23.81 -16.42 8.56
C HIS A 226 24.15 -17.85 8.12
N ALA A 227 24.34 -18.05 6.82
CA ALA A 227 24.67 -19.35 6.25
C ALA A 227 26.03 -19.90 6.74
N SER A 228 27.00 -19.02 7.08
CA SER A 228 28.26 -19.40 7.71
C SER A 228 28.14 -19.76 9.20
N GLY A 229 26.95 -19.62 9.79
CA GLY A 229 26.71 -19.84 11.23
C GLY A 229 27.25 -18.74 12.15
N ALA A 230 27.78 -17.64 11.61
CA ALA A 230 28.37 -16.56 12.39
C ALA A 230 27.32 -15.73 13.16
N THR A 231 26.07 -15.65 12.65
CA THR A 231 24.98 -14.90 13.27
C THR A 231 23.64 -15.49 12.88
N ASP A 232 22.75 -15.69 13.84
CA ASP A 232 21.36 -16.04 13.56
C ASP A 232 20.53 -14.78 13.33
N ILE A 233 20.12 -14.56 12.09
CA ILE A 233 19.29 -13.42 11.67
C ILE A 233 17.80 -13.59 12.00
N GLY A 234 17.37 -14.78 12.40
CA GLY A 234 15.99 -15.05 12.82
C GLY A 234 15.63 -14.47 14.19
N GLN A 235 16.63 -14.08 14.99
CA GLN A 235 16.47 -13.61 16.37
C GLN A 235 16.28 -12.08 16.50
N SER A 236 17.05 -11.45 17.37
CA SER A 236 16.92 -10.03 17.73
C SER A 236 16.84 -9.04 16.58
N PRO A 237 17.51 -9.23 15.42
CA PRO A 237 17.42 -8.28 14.32
C PRO A 237 16.00 -8.12 13.75
N ARG A 238 15.16 -9.14 13.84
CA ARG A 238 13.76 -9.08 13.36
C ARG A 238 12.91 -8.08 14.15
N ILE A 239 13.24 -7.81 15.42
CA ILE A 239 12.57 -6.78 16.22
C ILE A 239 12.82 -5.39 15.63
N LEU A 240 14.06 -5.11 15.21
CA LEU A 240 14.41 -3.83 14.56
C LEU A 240 13.65 -3.63 13.25
N LEU A 241 13.53 -4.70 12.46
CA LEU A 241 12.77 -4.69 11.21
C LEU A 241 11.27 -4.43 11.46
N ALA A 242 10.70 -5.03 12.50
CA ALA A 242 9.30 -4.82 12.90
C ALA A 242 9.06 -3.37 13.34
N LEU A 243 9.92 -2.85 14.22
CA LEU A 243 9.81 -1.48 14.72
C LEU A 243 9.98 -0.44 13.61
N SER A 244 10.95 -0.64 12.71
CA SER A 244 11.19 0.27 11.59
C SER A 244 10.00 0.31 10.63
N GLY A 245 9.39 -0.83 10.33
CA GLY A 245 8.17 -0.89 9.52
C GLY A 245 6.99 -0.15 10.15
N LEU A 246 6.82 -0.30 11.48
CA LEU A 246 5.81 0.45 12.22
C LEU A 246 6.04 1.96 12.13
N VAL A 247 7.26 2.42 12.45
CA VAL A 247 7.64 3.84 12.41
C VAL A 247 7.47 4.40 11.00
N ALA A 248 7.90 3.66 9.98
CA ALA A 248 7.73 4.03 8.57
C ALA A 248 6.24 4.27 8.24
N GLY A 249 5.35 3.36 8.65
CA GLY A 249 3.92 3.50 8.40
C GLY A 249 3.34 4.79 8.95
N PHE A 250 3.72 5.17 10.18
CA PHE A 250 3.26 6.41 10.80
C PHE A 250 3.86 7.66 10.14
N LEU A 251 5.15 7.66 9.85
CA LEU A 251 5.83 8.80 9.24
C LEU A 251 5.36 9.03 7.79
N PHE A 252 5.14 7.96 7.03
CA PHE A 252 4.71 8.07 5.64
C PHE A 252 3.30 8.65 5.48
N ASP A 253 2.39 8.43 6.42
CA ASP A 253 1.03 8.99 6.35
C ASP A 253 0.95 10.47 6.76
N ILE A 254 2.06 11.10 7.18
CA ILE A 254 2.09 12.53 7.48
C ILE A 254 1.64 13.32 6.23
N LYS A 255 0.65 14.20 6.43
CA LYS A 255 0.00 14.99 5.36
C LYS A 255 -0.37 14.13 4.12
N GLU A 256 -1.02 13.01 4.38
CA GLU A 256 -1.54 12.12 3.32
C GLU A 256 -0.43 11.64 2.37
N ARG A 257 0.68 11.22 2.94
CA ARG A 257 1.88 10.69 2.24
C ARG A 257 2.66 11.69 1.39
N LYS A 258 2.38 13.00 1.52
CA LYS A 258 3.09 14.04 0.77
C LYS A 258 4.61 13.95 0.94
N TYR A 259 5.07 13.58 2.13
CA TYR A 259 6.49 13.50 2.48
C TYR A 259 7.09 12.09 2.39
N MET A 260 6.32 11.08 2.00
CA MET A 260 6.76 9.68 1.97
C MET A 260 8.06 9.48 1.16
N SER A 261 8.15 10.07 -0.03
CA SER A 261 9.34 9.99 -0.88
C SER A 261 10.55 10.67 -0.26
N ILE A 262 10.37 11.83 0.38
CA ILE A 262 11.44 12.58 1.03
C ILE A 262 11.97 11.80 2.23
N ILE A 263 11.08 11.25 3.06
CA ILE A 263 11.46 10.44 4.22
C ILE A 263 12.24 9.21 3.76
N MET A 264 11.74 8.50 2.73
CA MET A 264 12.48 7.35 2.18
C MET A 264 13.85 7.75 1.64
N TYR A 265 13.96 8.91 1.00
CA TYR A 265 15.23 9.44 0.51
C TYR A 265 16.22 9.72 1.65
N CYS A 266 15.78 10.30 2.78
CA CYS A 266 16.61 10.49 3.97
C CYS A 266 17.10 9.14 4.54
N VAL A 267 16.24 8.12 4.57
CA VAL A 267 16.61 6.76 4.99
C VAL A 267 17.67 6.18 4.05
N MET A 268 17.55 6.40 2.74
CA MET A 268 18.52 5.95 1.75
C MET A 268 19.89 6.63 1.93
N ILE A 269 19.92 7.93 2.20
CA ILE A 269 21.16 8.65 2.51
C ILE A 269 21.85 8.01 3.72
N LEU A 270 21.10 7.80 4.80
CA LEU A 270 21.64 7.18 6.03
C LEU A 270 22.21 5.78 5.76
N SER A 271 21.50 4.96 5.00
CA SER A 271 21.92 3.61 4.62
C SER A 271 23.21 3.63 3.79
N THR A 272 23.29 4.50 2.79
CA THR A 272 24.46 4.63 1.91
C THR A 272 25.70 5.10 2.71
N ILE A 273 25.55 6.11 3.58
CA ILE A 273 26.63 6.58 4.46
C ILE A 273 27.12 5.44 5.35
N CYS A 274 26.19 4.67 5.93
CA CYS A 274 26.55 3.57 6.82
C CYS A 274 27.31 2.45 6.08
N LEU A 275 26.90 2.12 4.85
CA LEU A 275 27.63 1.18 4.01
C LEU A 275 29.07 1.62 3.75
N VAL A 276 29.25 2.88 3.40
CA VAL A 276 30.61 3.45 3.21
C VAL A 276 31.44 3.33 4.49
N ILE A 277 30.87 3.68 5.65
CA ILE A 277 31.59 3.61 6.95
C ILE A 277 31.98 2.15 7.29
N ILE A 278 31.14 1.17 6.98
CA ILE A 278 31.46 -0.26 7.22
C ILE A 278 32.68 -0.70 6.42
N GLN A 279 32.88 -0.19 5.20
CA GLN A 279 34.06 -0.48 4.39
C GLN A 279 35.39 0.01 5.06
N PHE A 280 35.31 0.96 6.00
CA PHE A 280 36.44 1.47 6.77
C PHE A 280 36.54 0.84 8.17
N SER A 281 36.18 -0.44 8.32
CA SER A 281 36.38 -1.23 9.55
C SER A 281 35.39 -0.95 10.70
N ALA A 282 34.20 -0.42 10.42
CA ALA A 282 33.18 -0.34 11.45
C ALA A 282 32.68 -1.76 11.83
N PRO A 283 32.23 -1.98 13.08
CA PRO A 283 31.68 -3.26 13.50
C PRO A 283 30.50 -3.69 12.64
N PHE A 284 30.46 -4.95 12.22
CA PHE A 284 29.37 -5.54 11.42
C PHE A 284 27.98 -5.29 12.03
N LEU A 285 27.86 -5.31 13.37
CA LEU A 285 26.61 -5.05 14.09
C LEU A 285 26.01 -3.67 13.79
N ILE A 286 26.82 -2.64 13.50
CA ILE A 286 26.35 -1.30 13.14
C ILE A 286 25.66 -1.39 11.78
N GLY A 287 26.30 -2.04 10.79
CA GLY A 287 25.72 -2.23 9.47
C GLY A 287 24.44 -3.04 9.50
N LEU A 288 24.41 -4.11 10.27
CA LEU A 288 23.24 -4.94 10.47
C LEU A 288 22.05 -4.14 11.06
N THR A 289 22.34 -3.32 12.09
CA THR A 289 21.32 -2.46 12.71
C THR A 289 20.74 -1.46 11.71
N VAL A 290 21.58 -0.75 10.96
CA VAL A 290 21.14 0.22 9.96
C VAL A 290 20.40 -0.47 8.81
N PHE A 291 20.85 -1.63 8.37
CA PHE A 291 20.15 -2.42 7.36
C PHE A 291 18.72 -2.73 7.80
N TYR A 292 18.50 -3.31 8.98
CA TYR A 292 17.17 -3.68 9.43
C TYR A 292 16.27 -2.48 9.70
N LEU A 293 16.81 -1.40 10.24
CA LEU A 293 16.05 -0.14 10.39
C LEU A 293 15.63 0.43 9.04
N SER A 294 16.48 0.38 8.04
CA SER A 294 16.17 0.90 6.69
C SER A 294 15.28 -0.03 5.89
N ALA A 295 15.46 -1.34 6.01
CA ALA A 295 14.71 -2.35 5.26
C ALA A 295 13.20 -2.33 5.56
N GLY A 296 12.81 -2.06 6.82
CA GLY A 296 11.41 -1.88 7.17
C GLY A 296 10.79 -0.66 6.52
N PHE A 297 11.51 0.47 6.46
CA PHE A 297 11.06 1.65 5.70
C PHE A 297 10.88 1.33 4.22
N PHE A 298 11.82 0.63 3.63
CA PHE A 298 11.76 0.26 2.21
C PHE A 298 10.58 -0.66 1.91
N ALA A 299 10.36 -1.70 2.72
CA ALA A 299 9.23 -2.63 2.56
C ALA A 299 7.87 -1.93 2.63
N VAL A 300 7.69 -1.00 3.56
CA VAL A 300 6.48 -0.19 3.68
C VAL A 300 6.36 0.80 2.53
N PHE A 301 7.47 1.42 2.11
CA PHE A 301 7.50 2.39 1.01
C PHE A 301 7.00 1.78 -0.29
N PHE A 302 7.61 0.69 -0.78
CA PHE A 302 7.19 0.13 -2.06
C PHE A 302 5.77 -0.43 -1.98
N THR A 303 5.38 -1.07 -0.87
CA THR A 303 4.03 -1.61 -0.72
C THR A 303 2.99 -0.49 -0.74
N ALA A 304 3.15 0.55 0.08
CA ALA A 304 2.21 1.66 0.15
C ALA A 304 2.15 2.47 -1.15
N SER A 305 3.30 2.69 -1.82
CA SER A 305 3.36 3.44 -3.07
C SER A 305 2.61 2.73 -4.20
N PHE A 306 2.78 1.43 -4.35
CA PHE A 306 2.07 0.66 -5.38
C PHE A 306 0.58 0.50 -5.05
N MET A 307 0.21 0.32 -3.78
CA MET A 307 -1.19 0.33 -3.36
C MET A 307 -1.86 1.69 -3.63
N GLU A 308 -1.16 2.80 -3.42
CA GLU A 308 -1.65 4.14 -3.73
C GLU A 308 -1.88 4.32 -5.25
N ILE A 309 -0.91 3.93 -6.08
CA ILE A 309 -1.02 4.03 -7.54
C ILE A 309 -2.12 3.09 -8.07
N ALA A 310 -2.29 1.92 -7.49
CA ALA A 310 -3.30 0.95 -7.90
C ALA A 310 -4.71 1.56 -7.99
N GLU A 311 -5.03 2.53 -7.12
CA GLU A 311 -6.33 3.21 -7.12
C GLU A 311 -6.61 4.05 -8.37
N TYR A 312 -5.57 4.43 -9.10
CA TYR A 312 -5.66 5.25 -10.30
C TYR A 312 -5.54 4.42 -11.60
N THR A 313 -5.35 3.10 -11.49
CA THR A 313 -5.13 2.21 -12.64
C THR A 313 -6.40 1.46 -13.02
N LYS A 314 -6.45 0.97 -14.29
CA LYS A 314 -7.56 0.13 -14.77
C LYS A 314 -7.54 -1.30 -14.20
N THR A 315 -6.41 -1.74 -13.66
CA THR A 315 -6.22 -3.09 -13.10
C THR A 315 -5.62 -3.03 -11.69
N PRO A 316 -6.39 -2.51 -10.70
CA PRO A 316 -5.87 -2.31 -9.34
C PRO A 316 -5.36 -3.59 -8.68
N SER A 317 -5.96 -4.74 -9.01
CA SER A 317 -5.57 -6.05 -8.50
C SER A 317 -4.14 -6.43 -8.86
N LEU A 318 -3.68 -6.05 -10.06
CA LEU A 318 -2.31 -6.26 -10.51
C LEU A 318 -1.34 -5.30 -9.81
N PHE A 319 -1.68 -4.00 -9.81
CA PHE A 319 -0.78 -2.96 -9.32
C PHE A 319 -0.58 -3.01 -7.80
N ALA A 320 -1.57 -3.42 -7.02
CA ALA A 320 -1.46 -3.49 -5.57
C ALA A 320 -0.30 -4.39 -5.09
N GLY A 321 -0.05 -5.52 -5.74
CA GLY A 321 1.03 -6.46 -5.42
C GLY A 321 2.34 -6.23 -6.19
N LEU A 322 2.34 -5.34 -7.19
CA LEU A 322 3.45 -5.19 -8.14
C LEU A 322 4.76 -4.74 -7.47
N GLY A 323 4.70 -3.97 -6.38
CA GLY A 323 5.88 -3.54 -5.64
C GLY A 323 6.73 -4.71 -5.14
N ARG A 324 6.09 -5.74 -4.60
CA ARG A 324 6.78 -6.96 -4.15
C ARG A 324 7.36 -7.73 -5.34
N ALA A 325 6.64 -7.82 -6.45
CA ALA A 325 7.13 -8.46 -7.67
C ALA A 325 8.39 -7.78 -8.21
N VAL A 326 8.38 -6.44 -8.32
CA VAL A 326 9.54 -5.65 -8.78
C VAL A 326 10.73 -5.86 -7.86
N ASN A 327 10.54 -5.77 -6.54
CA ASN A 327 11.60 -6.02 -5.56
C ASN A 327 12.22 -7.41 -5.76
N ASN A 328 11.41 -8.46 -5.79
CA ASN A 328 11.89 -9.83 -5.84
C ASN A 328 12.58 -10.18 -7.17
N VAL A 329 12.03 -9.74 -8.32
CA VAL A 329 12.70 -9.93 -9.63
C VAL A 329 14.02 -9.20 -9.68
N THR A 330 14.08 -7.98 -9.19
CA THR A 330 15.32 -7.21 -9.20
C THR A 330 16.38 -7.86 -8.30
N ALA A 331 16.02 -8.30 -7.10
CA ALA A 331 16.93 -9.02 -6.21
C ALA A 331 17.51 -10.27 -6.88
N ALA A 332 16.67 -11.05 -7.56
CA ALA A 332 17.12 -12.23 -8.31
C ALA A 332 18.07 -11.85 -9.47
N ALA A 333 17.73 -10.82 -10.24
CA ALA A 333 18.51 -10.39 -11.40
C ALA A 333 19.92 -9.91 -11.01
N ILE A 334 20.06 -9.25 -9.87
CA ILE A 334 21.35 -8.68 -9.42
C ILE A 334 22.19 -9.63 -8.57
N THR A 335 21.66 -10.80 -8.17
CA THR A 335 22.32 -11.71 -7.23
C THR A 335 23.74 -12.07 -7.64
N GLY A 336 23.97 -12.44 -8.90
CA GLY A 336 25.31 -12.78 -9.41
C GLY A 336 26.28 -11.63 -9.32
N GLY A 337 25.87 -10.43 -9.72
CA GLY A 337 26.67 -9.21 -9.64
C GLY A 337 26.97 -8.80 -8.20
N SER A 338 25.97 -8.87 -7.33
CA SER A 338 26.09 -8.56 -5.90
C SER A 338 27.06 -9.53 -5.18
N LEU A 339 26.93 -10.83 -5.39
CA LEU A 339 27.85 -11.82 -4.83
C LEU A 339 29.29 -11.64 -5.34
N SER A 340 29.46 -11.36 -6.64
CA SER A 340 30.76 -11.02 -7.23
C SER A 340 31.37 -9.76 -6.59
N LEU A 341 30.55 -8.75 -6.37
CA LEU A 341 30.98 -7.50 -5.74
C LEU A 341 31.43 -7.74 -4.29
N LEU A 342 30.65 -8.48 -3.50
CA LEU A 342 30.97 -8.82 -2.12
C LEU A 342 32.23 -9.68 -2.00
N SER A 343 32.48 -10.61 -2.96
CA SER A 343 33.66 -11.46 -2.97
C SER A 343 34.92 -10.78 -3.49
N SER A 344 34.81 -9.62 -4.12
CA SER A 344 35.95 -8.91 -4.75
C SER A 344 36.96 -8.35 -3.75
N ASN A 345 36.59 -8.18 -2.47
CA ASN A 345 37.37 -7.49 -1.43
C ASN A 345 37.89 -6.10 -1.85
N ASN A 346 37.25 -5.48 -2.86
CA ASN A 346 37.65 -4.19 -3.38
C ASN A 346 36.69 -3.10 -2.87
N ASN A 347 37.03 -2.55 -1.69
CA ASN A 347 36.22 -1.53 -1.04
C ASN A 347 35.98 -0.29 -1.93
N ILE A 348 36.96 0.09 -2.76
CA ILE A 348 36.84 1.24 -3.66
C ILE A 348 35.79 0.98 -4.73
N LEU A 349 35.77 -0.23 -5.33
CA LEU A 349 34.78 -0.61 -6.31
C LEU A 349 33.36 -0.59 -5.73
N ILE A 350 33.19 -1.10 -4.50
CA ILE A 350 31.91 -1.09 -3.80
C ILE A 350 31.42 0.35 -3.62
N ILE A 351 32.26 1.25 -3.12
CA ILE A 351 31.94 2.66 -2.90
C ILE A 351 31.56 3.36 -4.22
N ILE A 352 32.29 3.11 -5.30
CA ILE A 352 31.98 3.70 -6.62
C ILE A 352 30.60 3.24 -7.12
N VAL A 353 30.31 1.95 -7.04
CA VAL A 353 29.00 1.39 -7.44
C VAL A 353 27.88 2.00 -6.59
N GLU A 354 28.05 2.11 -5.28
CA GLU A 354 27.07 2.73 -4.38
C GLU A 354 26.82 4.20 -4.70
N LEU A 355 27.86 4.99 -4.98
CA LEU A 355 27.71 6.40 -5.35
C LEU A 355 26.99 6.59 -6.69
N ILE A 356 27.27 5.72 -7.67
CA ILE A 356 26.53 5.72 -8.95
C ILE A 356 25.07 5.39 -8.72
N LEU A 357 24.77 4.34 -7.97
CA LEU A 357 23.37 3.96 -7.64
C LEU A 357 22.66 5.06 -6.87
N PHE A 358 23.32 5.63 -5.86
CA PHE A 358 22.76 6.73 -5.07
C PHE A 358 22.42 7.94 -5.95
N THR A 359 23.31 8.30 -6.88
CA THR A 359 23.08 9.40 -7.84
C THR A 359 21.87 9.10 -8.73
N ALA A 360 21.79 7.88 -9.27
CA ALA A 360 20.65 7.45 -10.09
C ALA A 360 19.34 7.48 -9.29
N ILE A 361 19.35 6.96 -8.05
CA ILE A 361 18.17 6.99 -7.15
C ILE A 361 17.75 8.44 -6.87
N SER A 362 18.69 9.36 -6.64
CA SER A 362 18.41 10.78 -6.37
C SER A 362 17.67 11.43 -7.53
N ILE A 363 18.12 11.20 -8.75
CA ILE A 363 17.49 11.73 -9.98
C ILE A 363 16.08 11.15 -10.15
N VAL A 364 15.94 9.83 -10.07
CA VAL A 364 14.64 9.15 -10.28
C VAL A 364 13.66 9.51 -9.16
N MET A 365 14.13 9.61 -7.91
CA MET A 365 13.31 10.02 -6.75
C MET A 365 12.76 11.44 -6.94
N LEU A 366 13.57 12.37 -7.43
CA LEU A 366 13.13 13.74 -7.72
C LEU A 366 12.03 13.74 -8.80
N ILE A 367 12.28 13.04 -9.91
CA ILE A 367 11.31 12.94 -11.02
C ILE A 367 10.00 12.30 -10.52
N TYR A 368 10.09 11.19 -9.80
CA TYR A 368 8.94 10.50 -9.22
C TYR A 368 8.14 11.43 -8.29
N THR A 369 8.81 12.12 -7.37
CA THR A 369 8.15 12.99 -6.39
C THR A 369 7.40 14.14 -7.07
N VAL A 370 8.01 14.79 -8.05
CA VAL A 370 7.39 15.89 -8.80
C VAL A 370 6.16 15.40 -9.59
N LYS A 371 6.29 14.26 -10.27
CA LYS A 371 5.19 13.69 -11.07
C LYS A 371 4.06 13.15 -10.21
N ARG A 372 4.38 12.44 -9.12
CA ARG A 372 3.39 11.93 -8.16
C ARG A 372 2.59 13.06 -7.54
N ASN A 373 3.25 14.14 -7.10
CA ASN A 373 2.57 15.28 -6.50
C ASN A 373 1.59 15.96 -7.45
N LYS A 374 1.84 15.95 -8.75
CA LYS A 374 0.88 16.44 -9.76
C LYS A 374 -0.40 15.59 -9.78
N ILE A 375 -0.27 14.26 -9.79
CA ILE A 375 -1.42 13.35 -9.85
C ILE A 375 -2.25 13.42 -8.57
N THR A 376 -1.59 13.56 -7.40
CA THR A 376 -2.27 13.62 -6.11
C THR A 376 -2.83 15.02 -5.77
N ALA A 377 -2.27 16.09 -6.36
CA ALA A 377 -2.74 17.47 -6.17
C ALA A 377 -3.87 17.87 -7.12
N GLU A 378 -3.95 17.22 -8.30
CA GLU A 378 -5.17 17.33 -9.10
C GLU A 378 -6.30 16.70 -8.27
N PRO A 379 -7.38 17.46 -7.99
CA PRO A 379 -8.48 16.88 -7.25
C PRO A 379 -8.80 15.58 -7.95
N LYS A 380 -8.81 14.46 -7.18
CA LYS A 380 -9.63 13.34 -7.58
C LYS A 380 -10.90 14.05 -8.04
N GLN A 381 -11.27 13.97 -9.32
CA GLN A 381 -12.67 13.96 -9.62
C GLN A 381 -13.21 12.72 -8.88
N THR A 382 -13.27 12.83 -7.56
CA THR A 382 -14.40 12.37 -6.88
C THR A 382 -15.50 12.95 -7.77
N LYS A 383 -16.18 12.11 -8.53
CA LYS A 383 -17.61 12.15 -8.45
C LYS A 383 -17.88 11.91 -6.94
N THR A 384 -17.66 12.92 -6.11
CA THR A 384 -18.79 13.44 -5.43
C THR A 384 -19.85 13.27 -6.49
N GLN A 385 -20.79 12.30 -6.31
CA GLN A 385 -22.14 12.80 -6.52
C GLN A 385 -21.98 14.26 -6.12
N GLU A 386 -21.94 15.17 -7.09
CA GLU A 386 -22.71 16.33 -6.90
C GLU A 386 -24.01 15.70 -6.36
N GLU A 387 -24.17 15.64 -5.06
CA GLU A 387 -25.33 16.30 -4.53
C GLU A 387 -25.28 17.59 -5.30
N THR A 388 -25.99 17.61 -6.41
CA THR A 388 -26.43 18.80 -7.09
C THR A 388 -26.90 19.60 -5.92
N LYS A 389 -26.05 20.59 -5.51
CA LYS A 389 -26.51 21.54 -4.51
C LYS A 389 -27.82 21.94 -5.10
N PRO A 390 -28.93 21.59 -4.44
CA PRO A 390 -30.21 21.72 -5.07
C PRO A 390 -30.22 23.14 -5.61
N ASN A 391 -30.57 23.32 -6.87
CA ASN A 391 -30.65 24.62 -7.51
C ASN A 391 -31.40 25.51 -6.54
N ASP A 392 -31.07 26.80 -6.45
CA ASP A 392 -31.70 27.70 -5.47
C ASP A 392 -33.24 27.56 -5.44
N GLU A 393 -33.83 27.14 -6.53
CA GLU A 393 -35.26 26.79 -6.64
C GLU A 393 -35.63 25.48 -5.94
N GLU A 394 -34.78 24.44 -6.02
CA GLU A 394 -35.00 23.19 -5.32
C GLU A 394 -34.80 23.38 -3.81
N ARG A 395 -33.82 24.19 -3.38
CA ARG A 395 -33.62 24.54 -1.97
C ARG A 395 -34.82 25.32 -1.40
N LEU A 396 -35.33 26.26 -2.17
CA LEU A 396 -36.53 26.99 -1.79
C LEU A 396 -37.73 26.08 -1.66
N SER A 397 -37.93 25.14 -2.59
CA SER A 397 -38.99 24.13 -2.51
C SER A 397 -38.88 23.29 -1.24
N ILE A 398 -37.69 22.75 -0.95
CA ILE A 398 -37.45 21.93 0.26
C ILE A 398 -37.71 22.74 1.55
N ILE A 399 -37.32 24.02 1.59
CA ILE A 399 -37.52 24.88 2.75
C ILE A 399 -39.02 25.22 2.89
N THR A 400 -39.68 25.53 1.78
CA THR A 400 -41.11 25.85 1.75
C THR A 400 -41.93 24.68 2.33
N ASP A 401 -41.63 23.48 1.92
CA ASP A 401 -42.30 22.24 2.41
C ASP A 401 -41.91 21.94 3.87
N SER A 402 -40.62 22.04 4.21
CA SER A 402 -40.12 21.71 5.57
C SER A 402 -40.69 22.64 6.65
N TYR A 403 -40.87 23.91 6.35
CA TYR A 403 -41.34 24.92 7.28
C TYR A 403 -42.79 25.38 7.03
N THR A 404 -43.51 24.70 6.12
CA THR A 404 -44.90 24.99 5.76
C THR A 404 -45.11 26.47 5.46
N LEU A 405 -44.21 27.06 4.63
CA LEU A 405 -44.31 28.45 4.23
C LEU A 405 -45.44 28.60 3.19
N THR A 406 -46.24 29.65 3.31
CA THR A 406 -47.20 30.00 2.26
C THR A 406 -46.47 30.49 1.01
N GLN A 407 -47.12 30.49 -0.14
CA GLN A 407 -46.53 30.97 -1.40
C GLN A 407 -45.95 32.41 -1.27
N ARG A 408 -46.67 33.31 -0.58
CA ARG A 408 -46.17 34.67 -0.33
C ARG A 408 -45.00 34.72 0.66
N GLU A 409 -44.97 33.86 1.66
CA GLU A 409 -43.84 33.74 2.57
C GLU A 409 -42.59 33.16 1.90
N ALA A 410 -42.77 32.22 0.96
CA ALA A 410 -41.69 31.67 0.14
C ALA A 410 -41.09 32.74 -0.81
N GLU A 411 -41.89 33.57 -1.42
CA GLU A 411 -41.43 34.72 -2.23
C GLU A 411 -40.63 35.73 -1.40
N VAL A 412 -41.14 36.10 -0.21
CA VAL A 412 -40.41 36.95 0.74
C VAL A 412 -39.11 36.31 1.22
N PHE A 413 -39.15 35.01 1.57
CA PHE A 413 -37.96 34.27 1.98
C PHE A 413 -36.91 34.31 0.88
N LYS A 414 -37.29 34.02 -0.37
CA LYS A 414 -36.39 34.05 -1.53
C LYS A 414 -35.68 35.40 -1.62
N LEU A 415 -36.38 36.50 -1.62
CA LEU A 415 -35.81 37.84 -1.74
C LEU A 415 -34.89 38.17 -0.55
N LEU A 416 -35.22 37.72 0.66
CA LEU A 416 -34.38 37.96 1.85
C LEU A 416 -33.06 37.21 1.80
N VAL A 417 -32.98 36.05 1.16
CA VAL A 417 -31.75 35.20 1.13
C VAL A 417 -30.94 35.38 -0.15
N THR A 418 -31.55 35.83 -1.26
CA THR A 418 -30.87 35.96 -2.56
C THR A 418 -30.46 37.39 -2.90
N THR A 419 -30.97 38.41 -2.18
CA THR A 419 -30.64 39.82 -2.45
C THR A 419 -30.14 40.53 -1.20
N ASP A 420 -29.38 41.63 -1.35
CA ASP A 420 -28.95 42.47 -0.24
C ASP A 420 -29.85 43.72 -0.10
N ASN A 421 -31.01 43.72 -0.78
CA ASN A 421 -31.94 44.86 -0.77
C ASN A 421 -32.46 45.11 0.66
N ASP A 422 -32.71 46.38 0.94
CA ASP A 422 -33.37 46.79 2.17
C ASP A 422 -34.88 46.44 2.15
N LEU A 423 -35.51 46.50 3.32
CA LEU A 423 -36.91 46.09 3.45
C LEU A 423 -37.87 46.97 2.65
N GLN A 424 -37.53 48.23 2.39
CA GLN A 424 -38.39 49.12 1.59
C GLN A 424 -38.34 48.69 0.12
N THR A 425 -37.15 48.47 -0.41
CA THR A 425 -36.94 48.00 -1.79
C THR A 425 -37.62 46.68 -2.04
N ILE A 426 -37.52 45.69 -1.11
CA ILE A 426 -38.21 44.42 -1.21
C ILE A 426 -39.75 44.59 -1.20
N ALA A 427 -40.27 45.49 -0.36
CA ALA A 427 -41.70 45.76 -0.31
C ALA A 427 -42.21 46.39 -1.64
N ASP A 428 -41.45 47.32 -2.20
CA ASP A 428 -41.76 47.97 -3.47
C ASP A 428 -41.70 46.94 -4.64
N GLU A 429 -40.71 46.06 -4.65
CA GLU A 429 -40.57 44.98 -5.63
C GLU A 429 -41.74 43.98 -5.58
N MET A 430 -42.25 43.69 -4.39
CA MET A 430 -43.40 42.80 -4.19
C MET A 430 -44.77 43.50 -4.30
N TYR A 431 -44.80 44.80 -4.57
CA TYR A 431 -46.01 45.61 -4.62
C TYR A 431 -46.86 45.56 -3.34
N ILE A 432 -46.21 45.55 -2.15
CA ILE A 432 -46.87 45.52 -0.84
C ILE A 432 -46.34 46.67 0.06
N SER A 433 -47.12 47.00 1.10
CA SER A 433 -46.61 47.94 2.09
C SER A 433 -45.48 47.35 2.93
N LYS A 434 -44.51 48.16 3.39
CA LYS A 434 -43.44 47.72 4.28
C LYS A 434 -43.99 47.03 5.53
N ARG A 435 -45.10 47.51 6.06
CA ARG A 435 -45.79 46.90 7.24
C ARG A 435 -46.32 45.49 6.93
N THR A 436 -46.77 45.26 5.70
CA THR A 436 -47.21 43.93 5.24
C THR A 436 -46.00 42.96 5.09
N LEU A 437 -44.90 43.47 4.52
CA LEU A 437 -43.64 42.72 4.44
C LEU A 437 -43.13 42.30 5.83
N GLU A 438 -43.10 43.23 6.80
CA GLU A 438 -42.66 42.95 8.19
C GLU A 438 -43.52 41.88 8.88
N ARG A 439 -44.80 41.82 8.55
CA ARG A 439 -45.70 40.75 9.01
C ARG A 439 -45.30 39.40 8.43
N HIS A 440 -45.00 39.31 7.13
CA HIS A 440 -44.51 38.08 6.51
C HIS A 440 -43.18 37.66 7.09
N ILE A 441 -42.23 38.56 7.29
CA ILE A 441 -40.92 38.29 7.90
C ILE A 441 -41.08 37.71 9.32
N THR A 442 -41.98 38.34 10.12
CA THR A 442 -42.26 37.85 11.49
C THR A 442 -42.82 36.43 11.48
N SER A 443 -43.72 36.15 10.52
CA SER A 443 -44.28 34.79 10.36
C SER A 443 -43.20 33.79 9.95
N ILE A 444 -42.32 34.16 8.99
CA ILE A 444 -41.19 33.33 8.54
C ILE A 444 -40.24 33.05 9.71
N TYR A 445 -39.85 34.04 10.48
CA TYR A 445 -38.99 33.84 11.68
C TYR A 445 -39.64 32.93 12.71
N LYS A 446 -40.96 33.04 12.93
CA LYS A 446 -41.68 32.17 13.83
C LYS A 446 -41.72 30.72 13.33
N LYS A 447 -41.91 30.49 12.04
CA LYS A 447 -41.95 29.18 11.42
C LYS A 447 -40.55 28.50 11.33
N THR A 448 -39.54 29.29 10.96
CA THR A 448 -38.16 28.80 10.78
C THR A 448 -37.34 28.83 12.07
N GLN A 449 -37.83 29.45 13.14
CA GLN A 449 -37.12 29.73 14.39
C GLN A 449 -35.82 30.57 14.20
N ALA A 450 -35.65 31.21 13.07
CA ALA A 450 -34.57 32.14 12.81
C ALA A 450 -34.78 33.44 13.56
N LYS A 451 -33.68 34.05 14.05
CA LYS A 451 -33.74 35.32 14.78
C LYS A 451 -33.28 36.51 13.96
N SER A 452 -32.78 36.28 12.74
CA SER A 452 -32.25 37.33 11.88
C SER A 452 -32.20 36.86 10.41
N ARG A 453 -32.00 37.85 9.50
CA ARG A 453 -31.78 37.56 8.07
C ARG A 453 -30.57 36.62 7.84
N ILE A 454 -29.51 36.77 8.63
CA ILE A 454 -28.36 35.86 8.61
C ILE A 454 -28.76 34.44 9.01
N GLY A 455 -29.66 34.31 9.98
CA GLY A 455 -30.20 33.00 10.37
C GLY A 455 -30.98 32.32 9.25
N LEU A 456 -31.77 33.05 8.45
CA LEU A 456 -32.44 32.56 7.27
C LEU A 456 -31.45 32.12 6.18
N LEU A 457 -30.40 32.91 5.97
CA LEU A 457 -29.31 32.57 5.03
C LEU A 457 -28.58 31.30 5.43
N THR A 458 -28.37 31.10 6.72
CA THR A 458 -27.76 29.87 7.25
C THR A 458 -28.66 28.65 6.98
N ILE A 459 -29.96 28.77 7.19
CA ILE A 459 -30.95 27.71 6.87
C ILE A 459 -30.95 27.43 5.36
N PHE A 460 -30.90 28.44 4.51
CA PHE A 460 -30.86 28.30 3.08
C PHE A 460 -29.60 27.57 2.57
N ASN A 461 -28.45 27.85 3.18
CA ASN A 461 -27.17 27.25 2.81
C ASN A 461 -26.96 25.87 3.43
N SER A 462 -27.79 25.46 4.42
CA SER A 462 -27.69 24.14 5.08
C SER A 462 -28.49 23.05 4.38
N LYS A 463 -29.33 23.40 3.43
CA LYS A 463 -30.15 22.49 2.60
C LYS A 463 -29.64 22.47 1.16
#